data_b6dc9c0fd2a86694b997a4823e53a0f4
#
_entry.id   b6dc9c0fd2a86694b997a4823e53a0f4
#
_cell.length_a   1.000
_cell.length_b   1.000
_cell.length_c   1.000
_cell.angle_alpha   90.00
_cell.angle_beta   90.00
_cell.angle_gamma   90.00
#
_symmetry.space_group_name_H-M   'P 1'
#
loop_
_entity.id
_entity.type
_entity.pdbx_description
1 polymer ?
#
loop_
_entity_poly.entity_id
_entity_poly.type
_entity_poly.pdbx_seq_one_letter_code
_entity_poly.pdbx_strand_id
1 'polypeptide(L)' 'MNGPVLSVEEAAEQLRVSRWMLYKFIRSGQLRTFKAGRRQLVPASAITELVDLLMEEAA' A
#
# COMPACT_ATOMS: atom_id res chain seq x y z
N MET A 1 -0.09 14.47 -8.78
CA MET A 1 0.29 13.42 -9.70
C MET A 1 1.14 12.36 -9.00
N ASN A 2 0.75 11.15 -9.15
CA ASN A 2 1.47 10.09 -8.48
C ASN A 2 2.57 9.56 -9.35
N GLY A 3 3.78 9.49 -8.84
CA GLY A 3 4.84 8.79 -9.51
C GLY A 3 4.67 7.30 -9.33
N PRO A 4 5.68 6.51 -9.70
CA PRO A 4 5.64 5.07 -9.51
C PRO A 4 5.73 4.65 -8.04
N VAL A 5 6.00 5.61 -7.16
CA VAL A 5 6.20 5.35 -5.74
C VAL A 5 5.38 6.35 -4.94
N LEU A 6 4.70 5.85 -3.92
CA LEU A 6 3.81 6.65 -3.09
C LEU A 6 4.32 6.67 -1.66
N SER A 7 3.98 7.75 -0.94
CA SER A 7 4.15 7.74 0.51
C SER A 7 3.06 6.87 1.13
N VAL A 8 3.24 6.54 2.40
CA VAL A 8 2.22 5.77 3.14
C VAL A 8 0.89 6.53 3.13
N GLU A 9 0.93 7.86 3.35
CA GLU A 9 -0.28 8.66 3.36
C GLU A 9 -0.97 8.66 2.00
N GLU A 10 -0.20 8.79 0.93
CA GLU A 10 -0.77 8.76 -0.41
C GLU A 10 -1.39 7.40 -0.72
N ALA A 11 -0.73 6.33 -0.30
CA ALA A 11 -1.25 4.98 -0.55
C ALA A 11 -2.55 4.76 0.21
N ALA A 12 -2.62 5.20 1.46
CA ALA A 12 -3.85 5.09 2.25
C ALA A 12 -4.98 5.86 1.60
N GLU A 13 -4.68 7.04 1.09
CA GLU A 13 -5.66 7.87 0.41
C GLU A 13 -6.18 7.19 -0.85
N GLN A 14 -5.29 6.63 -1.65
CA GLN A 14 -5.69 5.93 -2.87
C GLN A 14 -6.55 4.72 -2.58
N LEU A 15 -6.23 3.98 -1.53
CA LEU A 15 -7.01 2.81 -1.13
C LEU A 15 -8.25 3.18 -0.33
N ARG A 16 -8.37 4.45 0.06
CA ARG A 16 -9.48 4.96 0.86
C ARG A 16 -9.61 4.23 2.19
N VAL A 17 -8.48 3.99 2.81
CA VAL A 17 -8.41 3.35 4.13
C VAL A 17 -7.64 4.26 5.07
N SER A 18 -7.73 3.98 6.37
CA SER A 18 -6.97 4.73 7.36
C SER A 18 -5.50 4.32 7.28
N ARG A 19 -4.62 5.20 7.81
CA ARG A 19 -3.20 4.86 7.94
C ARG A 19 -3.01 3.60 8.75
N TRP A 20 -3.82 3.45 9.81
CA TRP A 20 -3.76 2.28 10.68
C TRP A 20 -4.00 1.00 9.88
N MET A 21 -5.03 1.02 9.03
CA MET A 21 -5.34 -0.13 8.19
C MET A 21 -4.22 -0.40 7.20
N LEU A 22 -3.65 0.66 6.63
CA LEU A 22 -2.56 0.49 5.67
C LEU A 22 -1.36 -0.18 6.34
N TYR A 23 -0.99 0.27 7.54
CA TYR A 23 0.11 -0.36 8.26
C TYR A 23 -0.19 -1.82 8.60
N LYS A 24 -1.44 -2.15 8.81
CA LYS A 24 -1.86 -3.53 9.04
C LYS A 24 -1.55 -4.39 7.82
N PHE A 25 -1.86 -3.89 6.63
CA PHE A 25 -1.53 -4.59 5.38
C PHE A 25 -0.02 -4.74 5.21
N ILE A 26 0.73 -3.71 5.58
CA ILE A 26 2.19 -3.77 5.48
C ILE A 26 2.74 -4.85 6.41
N ARG A 27 2.28 -4.86 7.65
CA ARG A 27 2.79 -5.81 8.65
C ARG A 27 2.42 -7.25 8.32
N SER A 28 1.27 -7.45 7.70
CA SER A 28 0.83 -8.80 7.34
C SER A 28 1.54 -9.34 6.11
N GLY A 29 2.24 -8.46 5.38
CA GLY A 29 2.91 -8.86 4.15
C GLY A 29 2.02 -8.78 2.92
N GLN A 30 0.76 -8.35 3.08
CA GLN A 30 -0.14 -8.23 1.95
C GLN A 30 0.22 -7.06 1.05
N LEU A 31 0.81 -6.01 1.62
CA LEU A 31 1.23 -4.83 0.85
C LEU A 31 2.74 -4.72 0.92
N ARG A 32 3.38 -4.84 -0.24
CA ARG A 32 4.83 -4.75 -0.32
C ARG A 32 5.26 -3.28 -0.26
N THR A 33 6.27 -3.00 0.52
CA THR A 33 6.83 -1.66 0.66
C THR A 33 8.35 -1.77 0.73
N PHE A 34 9.00 -0.63 0.64
CA PHE A 34 10.43 -0.58 0.84
C PHE A 34 10.80 0.70 1.56
N LYS A 35 12.00 0.75 2.10
CA LYS A 35 12.49 1.94 2.76
C LYS A 35 13.60 2.58 1.93
N ALA A 36 13.50 3.89 1.77
CA ALA A 36 14.56 4.69 1.19
C ALA A 36 15.00 5.63 2.30
N GLY A 37 16.17 5.34 2.89
CA GLY A 37 16.60 6.05 4.08
C GLY A 37 15.62 5.79 5.22
N ARG A 38 15.00 6.85 5.71
CA ARG A 38 14.03 6.73 6.81
C ARG A 38 12.59 6.66 6.33
N ARG A 39 12.37 6.83 5.04
CA ARG A 39 11.01 6.91 4.51
C ARG A 39 10.54 5.54 4.06
N GLN A 40 9.37 5.17 4.49
CA GLN A 40 8.70 3.97 3.99
C GLN A 40 7.88 4.37 2.79
N LEU A 41 8.09 3.66 1.69
CA LEU A 41 7.48 4.00 0.41
C LEU A 41 6.75 2.79 -0.15
N VAL A 42 5.70 3.08 -0.92
CA VAL A 42 4.82 2.04 -1.46
C VAL A 42 4.89 2.12 -2.98
N PRO A 43 5.39 1.08 -3.66
CA PRO A 43 5.33 1.08 -5.13
C PRO A 43 3.88 1.09 -5.60
N ALA A 44 3.61 1.84 -6.66
CA ALA A 44 2.25 1.88 -7.20
C ALA A 44 1.77 0.49 -7.61
N SER A 45 2.68 -0.34 -8.11
CA SER A 45 2.34 -1.72 -8.50
C SER A 45 1.89 -2.54 -7.30
N ALA A 46 2.41 -2.25 -6.11
CA ALA A 46 2.01 -2.97 -4.90
C ALA A 46 0.56 -2.67 -4.52
N ILE A 47 0.10 -1.46 -4.82
CA ILE A 47 -1.30 -1.09 -4.58
C ILE A 47 -2.21 -1.97 -5.45
N THR A 48 -1.88 -2.10 -6.73
CA THR A 48 -2.65 -2.95 -7.64
C THR A 48 -2.67 -4.40 -7.16
N GLU A 49 -1.51 -4.91 -6.74
CA GLU A 49 -1.42 -6.27 -6.25
C GLU A 49 -2.29 -6.48 -5.01
N LEU A 50 -2.28 -5.51 -4.11
CA LEU A 50 -3.10 -5.60 -2.91
C LEU A 50 -4.58 -5.62 -3.24
N VAL A 51 -5.00 -4.74 -4.14
CA VAL A 51 -6.42 -4.70 -4.54
C VAL A 51 -6.83 -6.03 -5.14
N ASP A 52 -6.00 -6.59 -6.02
CA ASP A 52 -6.29 -7.89 -6.62
C ASP A 52 -6.41 -8.98 -5.57
N LEU A 53 -5.50 -8.98 -4.60
CA LEU A 53 -5.52 -9.96 -3.52
C LEU A 53 -6.79 -9.84 -2.69
N LEU A 54 -7.17 -8.62 -2.33
CA LEU A 54 -8.36 -8.41 -1.52
C LEU A 54 -9.63 -8.79 -2.28
N MET A 55 -9.65 -8.54 -3.58
CA MET A 55 -10.79 -8.94 -4.41
C MET A 55 -10.90 -10.46 -4.48
N GLU A 56 -9.78 -11.15 -4.57
CA GLU A 56 -9.79 -12.61 -4.54
C GLU A 56 -10.32 -13.15 -3.23
N GLU A 57 -9.90 -12.54 -2.12
CA GLU A 57 -10.33 -12.98 -0.81
C GLU A 57 -11.82 -12.72 -0.58
N ALA A 58 -12.36 -11.70 -1.21
CA ALA A 58 -13.78 -11.35 -1.07
C ALA A 58 -14.68 -12.19 -1.97
N ALA A 59 -14.13 -12.86 -2.95
CA ALA A 59 -14.91 -13.62 -3.92
C ALA A 59 -15.45 -14.94 -3.34
#